data_5c060f6a19f58252a048973ee8af8f38
#
_entry.id   5c060f6a19f58252a048973ee8af8f38
#
_cell.length_a   1.000
_cell.length_b   1.000
_cell.length_c   1.000
_cell.angle_alpha   90.00
_cell.angle_beta   90.00
_cell.angle_gamma   90.00
#
_symmetry.space_group_name_H-M   'P 1'
#
loop_
_entity.id
_entity.type
_entity.pdbx_description
1 polymer ?
#
loop_
_entity_poly.entity_id
_entity_poly.type
_entity_poly.pdbx_seq_one_letter_code
_entity_poly.pdbx_strand_id
1 'polypeptide(L)'
;MAPQIRVEKKFHNGLADVMQDIASTGFWPTTLVSPPSPPPELHWHKMEAHGYVMNGTTWILDGETGQQLTIEPGDKLIIPPGALHIEGQGKEDVTYIVAIPTTQTLMNAFELLSPDHPDRPR
;
A
#
# COMPACT_ATOMS: atom_id res chain seq x y z
N MET A 1 -13.59 14.26 -6.76
CA MET A 1 -13.56 13.28 -5.66
C MET A 1 -12.14 13.08 -5.16
N ALA A 2 -11.98 12.97 -3.85
CA ALA A 2 -10.67 12.65 -3.31
C ALA A 2 -10.24 11.24 -3.71
N PRO A 3 -8.93 11.01 -3.96
CA PRO A 3 -8.43 9.66 -4.19
C PRO A 3 -8.69 8.75 -2.98
N GLN A 4 -8.91 7.48 -3.25
CA GLN A 4 -9.28 6.52 -2.21
C GLN A 4 -8.56 5.20 -2.44
N ILE A 5 -8.11 4.56 -1.36
CA ILE A 5 -7.50 3.24 -1.43
C ILE A 5 -8.53 2.19 -1.84
N ARG A 6 -8.02 1.07 -2.40
CA ARG A 6 -8.82 -0.11 -2.71
C ARG A 6 -8.10 -1.36 -2.24
N VAL A 7 -8.87 -2.34 -1.77
CA VAL A 7 -8.36 -3.66 -1.45
C VAL A 7 -9.09 -4.68 -2.32
N GLU A 8 -8.32 -5.43 -3.10
CA GLU A 8 -8.85 -6.51 -3.92
C GLU A 8 -8.54 -7.83 -3.23
N LYS A 9 -9.56 -8.44 -2.67
CA LYS A 9 -9.43 -9.69 -1.91
C LYS A 9 -9.16 -10.88 -2.83
N LYS A 10 -8.27 -11.78 -2.41
CA LYS A 10 -7.96 -13.01 -3.14
C LYS A 10 -7.55 -12.74 -4.59
N PHE A 11 -6.75 -11.71 -4.77
CA PHE A 11 -6.32 -11.25 -6.08
C PHE A 11 -5.30 -12.19 -6.72
N HIS A 12 -4.43 -12.81 -5.91
CA HIS A 12 -3.35 -13.66 -6.43
C HIS A 12 -3.18 -14.94 -5.61
N ASN A 13 -2.56 -15.94 -6.22
CA ASN A 13 -2.23 -17.22 -5.59
C ASN A 13 -0.72 -17.39 -5.39
N GLY A 14 0.05 -16.32 -5.44
CA GLY A 14 1.47 -16.36 -5.21
C GLY A 14 2.27 -15.52 -6.19
N LEU A 15 3.59 -15.74 -6.16
CA LEU A 15 4.56 -14.88 -6.82
C LEU A 15 4.34 -14.77 -8.35
N ALA A 16 4.00 -15.87 -9.02
CA ALA A 16 3.82 -15.83 -10.48
C ALA A 16 2.69 -14.88 -10.88
N ASP A 17 1.56 -14.93 -10.18
CA ASP A 17 0.43 -14.02 -10.44
C ASP A 17 0.82 -12.58 -10.19
N VAL A 18 1.56 -12.34 -9.10
CA VAL A 18 2.02 -10.99 -8.73
C VAL A 18 2.93 -10.42 -9.80
N MET A 19 3.93 -11.20 -10.26
CA MET A 19 4.87 -10.73 -11.26
C MET A 19 4.18 -10.46 -12.60
N GLN A 20 3.20 -11.27 -12.99
CA GLN A 20 2.42 -11.05 -14.21
C GLN A 20 1.61 -9.75 -14.12
N ASP A 21 0.99 -9.49 -12.97
CA ASP A 21 0.24 -8.26 -12.78
C ASP A 21 1.14 -7.05 -12.84
N ILE A 22 2.28 -7.09 -12.15
CA ILE A 22 3.25 -5.98 -12.18
C ILE A 22 3.76 -5.73 -13.60
N ALA A 23 4.07 -6.79 -14.34
CA ALA A 23 4.53 -6.67 -15.72
C ALA A 23 3.50 -5.94 -16.60
N SER A 24 2.21 -6.14 -16.35
CA SER A 24 1.15 -5.48 -17.10
C SER A 24 1.00 -4.00 -16.77
N THR A 25 1.47 -3.57 -15.59
CA THR A 25 1.38 -2.17 -15.16
C THR A 25 2.57 -1.33 -15.61
N GLY A 26 3.70 -1.95 -15.89
CA GLY A 26 4.95 -1.25 -16.13
C GLY A 26 5.63 -0.72 -14.86
N PHE A 27 5.13 -1.10 -13.68
CA PHE A 27 5.70 -0.69 -12.41
C PHE A 27 6.93 -1.54 -12.07
N TRP A 28 7.68 -1.11 -11.06
CA TRP A 28 8.90 -1.77 -10.61
C TRP A 28 8.68 -2.38 -9.23
N PRO A 29 8.94 -3.68 -9.05
CA PRO A 29 8.69 -4.36 -7.77
C PRO A 29 9.86 -4.22 -6.80
N THR A 30 9.50 -4.24 -5.50
CA THR A 30 10.48 -4.42 -4.43
C THR A 30 9.80 -5.16 -3.29
N THR A 31 10.59 -5.85 -2.48
CA THR A 31 10.07 -6.55 -1.31
C THR A 31 10.15 -5.64 -0.08
N LEU A 32 9.07 -5.61 0.68
CA LEU A 32 8.99 -4.86 1.93
C LEU A 32 8.55 -5.80 3.04
N VAL A 33 9.34 -5.88 4.10
CA VAL A 33 8.94 -6.58 5.33
C VAL A 33 8.64 -5.52 6.38
N SER A 34 7.40 -5.51 6.85
CA SER A 34 6.95 -4.56 7.86
C SER A 34 6.86 -5.28 9.21
N PRO A 35 7.79 -4.99 10.14
CA PRO A 35 7.75 -5.61 11.47
C PRO A 35 6.65 -4.99 12.34
N PRO A 36 6.23 -5.68 13.42
CA PRO A 36 5.32 -5.07 14.38
C PRO A 36 5.88 -3.76 14.92
N SER A 37 5.10 -2.71 14.83
CA SER A 37 5.46 -1.38 15.35
C SER A 37 4.19 -0.56 15.49
N PRO A 38 4.21 0.55 16.23
CA PRO A 38 3.04 1.43 16.26
C PRO A 38 2.71 1.94 14.86
N PRO A 39 1.43 2.01 14.49
CA PRO A 39 1.07 2.53 13.17
C PRO A 39 1.45 4.00 13.03
N PRO A 40 1.82 4.44 11.83
CA PRO A 40 2.07 5.85 11.58
C PRO A 40 0.78 6.67 11.67
N GLU A 41 0.94 7.99 11.63
CA GLU A 41 -0.21 8.88 11.54
C GLU A 41 -0.86 8.82 10.17
N LEU A 42 -2.07 9.32 10.07
CA LEU A 42 -2.81 9.44 8.82
C LEU A 42 -1.99 10.25 7.82
N HIS A 43 -1.77 9.70 6.62
CA HIS A 43 -0.88 10.30 5.63
C HIS A 43 -1.30 9.93 4.21
N TRP A 44 -0.58 10.48 3.25
CA TRP A 44 -0.69 10.14 1.82
C TRP A 44 0.69 10.20 1.18
N HIS A 45 0.80 9.67 -0.02
CA HIS A 45 2.02 9.69 -0.81
C HIS A 45 1.77 10.33 -2.16
N LYS A 46 2.81 10.95 -2.75
CA LYS A 46 2.71 11.57 -4.07
C LYS A 46 2.67 10.56 -5.21
N MET A 47 3.00 9.32 -4.92
CA MET A 47 3.18 8.29 -5.94
C MET A 47 2.17 7.17 -5.74
N GLU A 48 1.66 6.61 -6.84
CA GLU A 48 0.81 5.43 -6.78
C GLU A 48 1.62 4.22 -6.31
N ALA A 49 1.03 3.38 -5.47
CA ALA A 49 1.64 2.16 -5.00
C ALA A 49 0.66 1.01 -5.09
N HIS A 50 1.16 -0.16 -5.51
CA HIS A 50 0.43 -1.41 -5.45
C HIS A 50 1.14 -2.32 -4.47
N GLY A 51 0.44 -2.75 -3.41
CA GLY A 51 0.98 -3.68 -2.43
C GLY A 51 0.33 -5.05 -2.60
N TYR A 52 1.16 -6.08 -2.69
CA TYR A 52 0.68 -7.47 -2.77
C TYR A 52 1.07 -8.15 -1.47
N VAL A 53 0.09 -8.62 -0.71
CA VAL A 53 0.35 -9.27 0.58
C VAL A 53 0.83 -10.69 0.31
N MET A 54 2.06 -11.00 0.70
CA MET A 54 2.68 -12.29 0.47
C MET A 54 2.66 -13.16 1.72
N ASN A 55 2.80 -12.57 2.89
CA ASN A 55 2.81 -13.29 4.16
C ASN A 55 2.37 -12.36 5.29
N GLY A 56 1.70 -12.91 6.28
CA GLY A 56 1.20 -12.14 7.42
C GLY A 56 -0.13 -11.46 7.17
N THR A 57 -0.80 -11.10 8.24
CA THR A 57 -2.12 -10.46 8.20
C THR A 57 -2.08 -9.17 9.00
N THR A 58 -2.68 -8.11 8.47
CA THR A 58 -2.78 -6.82 9.14
C THR A 58 -4.05 -6.10 8.67
N TRP A 59 -4.06 -4.78 8.80
CA TRP A 59 -5.21 -3.97 8.39
C TRP A 59 -4.71 -2.69 7.71
N ILE A 60 -5.60 -2.05 6.97
CA ILE A 60 -5.38 -0.71 6.44
C ILE A 60 -6.62 0.14 6.74
N LEU A 61 -6.39 1.38 7.14
CA LEU A 61 -7.46 2.34 7.38
C LEU A 61 -7.61 3.25 6.17
N ASP A 62 -8.83 3.34 5.65
CA ASP A 62 -9.18 4.30 4.62
C ASP A 62 -9.49 5.63 5.29
N GLY A 63 -8.67 6.65 5.05
CA GLY A 63 -8.83 7.96 5.67
C GLY A 63 -10.02 8.75 5.15
N GLU A 64 -10.57 8.39 3.99
CA GLU A 64 -11.76 9.07 3.46
C GLU A 64 -13.05 8.58 4.11
N THR A 65 -13.14 7.29 4.41
CA THR A 65 -14.36 6.69 4.95
C THR A 65 -14.27 6.37 6.44
N GLY A 66 -13.05 6.28 6.99
CA GLY A 66 -12.82 5.78 8.33
C GLY A 66 -12.92 4.26 8.45
N GLN A 67 -13.09 3.55 7.33
CA GLN A 67 -13.23 2.12 7.34
C GLN A 67 -11.88 1.42 7.48
N GLN A 68 -11.79 0.47 8.41
CA GLN A 68 -10.62 -0.37 8.58
C GLN A 68 -10.85 -1.68 7.84
N LEU A 69 -9.94 -2.03 6.94
CA LEU A 69 -10.03 -3.20 6.11
C LEU A 69 -8.94 -4.19 6.50
N THR A 70 -9.29 -5.47 6.66
CA THR A 70 -8.30 -6.52 6.89
C THR A 70 -7.62 -6.86 5.57
N ILE A 71 -6.29 -6.98 5.60
CA ILE A 71 -5.51 -7.46 4.46
C ILE A 71 -4.72 -8.69 4.87
N GLU A 72 -4.65 -9.67 3.99
CA GLU A 72 -4.07 -10.98 4.26
C GLU A 72 -3.41 -11.54 2.99
N PRO A 73 -2.62 -12.62 3.10
CA PRO A 73 -1.94 -13.18 1.92
C PRO A 73 -2.92 -13.48 0.79
N GLY A 74 -2.57 -13.04 -0.41
CA GLY A 74 -3.41 -13.15 -1.60
C GLY A 74 -4.09 -11.84 -1.99
N ASP A 75 -4.13 -10.85 -1.12
CA ASP A 75 -4.79 -9.58 -1.38
C ASP A 75 -3.89 -8.61 -2.13
N LYS A 76 -4.49 -7.73 -2.91
CA LYS A 76 -3.81 -6.60 -3.55
C LYS A 76 -4.35 -5.30 -2.98
N LEU A 77 -3.45 -4.42 -2.58
CA LEU A 77 -3.75 -3.08 -2.07
C LEU A 77 -3.37 -2.06 -3.13
N ILE A 78 -4.29 -1.18 -3.49
CA ILE A 78 -4.04 -0.11 -4.44
C ILE A 78 -4.15 1.22 -3.71
N ILE A 79 -3.06 1.98 -3.71
CA ILE A 79 -2.98 3.30 -3.07
C ILE A 79 -2.72 4.34 -4.14
N PRO A 80 -3.75 5.04 -4.62
CA PRO A 80 -3.56 6.13 -5.57
C PRO A 80 -2.81 7.31 -4.94
N PRO A 81 -2.17 8.16 -5.76
CA PRO A 81 -1.58 9.39 -5.23
C PRO A 81 -2.62 10.22 -4.48
N GLY A 82 -2.27 10.69 -3.30
CA GLY A 82 -3.15 11.55 -2.49
C GLY A 82 -4.15 10.83 -1.61
N ALA A 83 -4.28 9.50 -1.71
CA ALA A 83 -5.24 8.73 -0.90
C ALA A 83 -4.81 8.70 0.57
N LEU A 84 -5.63 9.24 1.45
CA LEU A 84 -5.37 9.22 2.89
C LEU A 84 -5.54 7.81 3.44
N HIS A 85 -4.55 7.37 4.22
CA HIS A 85 -4.59 6.02 4.79
C HIS A 85 -3.63 5.88 5.97
N ILE A 86 -3.78 4.76 6.69
CA ILE A 86 -2.83 4.30 7.69
C ILE A 86 -2.59 2.82 7.41
N GLU A 87 -1.36 2.45 7.10
CA GLU A 87 -0.97 1.04 7.05
C GLU A 87 -0.91 0.52 8.48
N GLY A 88 -1.69 -0.51 8.76
CA GLY A 88 -1.73 -1.09 10.09
C GLY A 88 -0.52 -1.93 10.40
N GLN A 89 -0.35 -2.21 11.68
CA GLN A 89 0.71 -3.06 12.17
C GLN A 89 0.08 -4.30 12.81
N GLY A 90 0.51 -5.46 12.36
CA GLY A 90 0.05 -6.72 12.92
C GLY A 90 0.85 -7.12 14.15
N LYS A 91 0.59 -8.33 14.63
CA LYS A 91 1.34 -8.96 15.73
C LYS A 91 2.58 -9.67 15.23
N GLU A 92 2.75 -9.79 13.93
CA GLU A 92 3.85 -10.48 13.27
C GLU A 92 4.34 -9.65 12.09
N ASP A 93 5.46 -10.06 11.50
CA ASP A 93 5.95 -9.43 10.28
C ASP A 93 4.93 -9.63 9.15
N VAL A 94 4.74 -8.59 8.36
CA VAL A 94 3.95 -8.68 7.14
C VAL A 94 4.88 -8.44 5.96
N THR A 95 4.89 -9.39 5.02
CA THR A 95 5.72 -9.29 3.82
C THR A 95 4.85 -8.87 2.64
N TYR A 96 5.28 -7.81 1.97
CA TYR A 96 4.66 -7.30 0.77
C TYR A 96 5.63 -7.37 -0.40
N ILE A 97 5.09 -7.53 -1.61
CA ILE A 97 5.77 -7.01 -2.79
C ILE A 97 5.08 -5.69 -3.09
N VAL A 98 5.85 -4.62 -3.20
CA VAL A 98 5.35 -3.28 -3.49
C VAL A 98 5.83 -2.88 -4.87
N ALA A 99 4.91 -2.45 -5.72
CA ALA A 99 5.22 -1.98 -7.07
C ALA A 99 4.91 -0.50 -7.19
N ILE A 100 5.86 0.27 -7.73
CA ILE A 100 5.74 1.72 -7.93
C ILE A 100 6.19 2.08 -9.34
N PRO A 101 5.78 3.25 -9.88
CA PRO A 101 6.07 3.60 -11.28
C PRO A 101 7.50 4.05 -11.56
N THR A 102 8.38 4.04 -10.57
CA THR A 102 9.77 4.52 -10.69
C THR A 102 10.72 3.54 -10.01
N THR A 103 12.03 3.68 -10.31
CA THR A 103 13.08 2.83 -9.73
C THR A 103 13.70 3.41 -8.45
N GLN A 104 13.20 4.52 -7.93
CA GLN A 104 13.75 5.08 -6.69
C GLN A 104 13.43 4.19 -5.48
N THR A 105 14.14 4.41 -4.39
CA THR A 105 13.94 3.62 -3.17
C THR A 105 12.57 3.87 -2.57
N LEU A 106 12.06 2.90 -1.78
CA LEU A 106 10.77 3.08 -1.11
C LEU A 106 10.79 4.25 -0.12
N MET A 107 11.92 4.53 0.53
CA MET A 107 12.00 5.66 1.44
C MET A 107 11.79 6.99 0.70
N ASN A 108 12.32 7.12 -0.51
CA ASN A 108 12.12 8.32 -1.32
C ASN A 108 10.72 8.38 -1.93
N ALA A 109 10.18 7.22 -2.33
CA ALA A 109 8.86 7.14 -2.95
C ALA A 109 7.74 7.37 -1.94
N PHE A 110 7.92 6.92 -0.70
CA PHE A 110 6.88 6.90 0.34
C PHE A 110 7.12 7.93 1.43
N GLU A 111 7.46 9.13 1.04
CA GLU A 111 7.44 10.24 1.98
C GLU A 111 6.04 10.37 2.57
N LEU A 112 5.95 10.40 3.91
CA LEU A 112 4.68 10.51 4.61
C LEU A 112 4.24 11.97 4.64
N LEU A 113 3.18 12.29 3.91
CA LEU A 113 2.68 13.65 3.82
C LEU A 113 1.42 13.81 4.67
N SER A 114 1.32 14.94 5.38
CA SER A 114 0.18 15.18 6.26
C SER A 114 -1.10 15.46 5.46
N PRO A 115 -2.28 15.21 6.06
CA PRO A 115 -3.55 15.54 5.40
C PRO A 115 -3.68 17.02 5.02
N ASP A 116 -2.97 17.91 5.72
CA ASP A 116 -3.01 19.36 5.50
C ASP A 116 -1.99 19.84 4.49
N HIS A 117 -1.18 18.94 3.94
CA HIS A 117 -0.13 19.33 3.01
C HIS A 117 -0.73 20.05 1.80
N PRO A 118 -0.16 21.21 1.38
CA PRO A 118 -0.76 22.02 0.32
C PRO A 118 -0.81 21.34 -1.04
N ASP A 119 0.04 20.35 -1.29
CA ASP A 119 0.09 19.63 -2.56
C ASP A 119 -0.92 18.47 -2.64
N ARG A 120 -1.73 18.26 -1.59
CA ARG A 120 -2.66 17.13 -1.60
C ARG A 120 -3.72 17.32 -2.68
N PRO A 121 -3.95 16.31 -3.57
CA PRO A 121 -5.03 16.36 -4.56
C PRO A 121 -6.39 16.37 -3.88
N ARG A 122 -7.33 17.14 -4.45
CA ARG A 122 -8.69 17.28 -3.90
C ARG A 122 -9.74 17.03 -4.96
#